data_a681d8480c08de4e38f32070e335cfc7
#
_entry.id   a681d8480c08de4e38f32070e335cfc7
#
_cell.length_a   1.000
_cell.length_b   1.000
_cell.length_c   1.000
_cell.angle_alpha   90.00
_cell.angle_beta   90.00
_cell.angle_gamma   90.00
#
_symmetry.space_group_name_H-M   'P 1'
#
loop_
_entity.id
_entity.type
_entity.pdbx_description
1 polymer ?
#
loop_
_entity_poly.entity_id
_entity_poly.type
_entity_poly.pdbx_seq_one_letter_code
_entity_poly.pdbx_strand_id
1 'polypeptide(L)'
;EFKTFCLKSGTYFPGKSDGYLPAPLKGKKAELIQNIFNRYIQHQEIDQKDVQKLIWGIESGMKFSKYPNDFQIRVQPLLTAEEIASMEIDIYDIAKELLPLAPKEVKDILKLYSEINNKLSSSSSSYEDIERLAVKQGTPTTGKGSVNIERGTWAIMENGTYLRCLPHTYRNAIVEEYTPVNV
;
A
#
# COMPACT_ATOMS: atom_id res chain seq x y z
N GLU A 1 -0.30 11.63 15.70
CA GLU A 1 -1.03 10.67 14.86
C GLU A 1 -0.56 10.78 13.42
N PHE A 2 -0.34 9.65 12.77
CA PHE A 2 0.15 9.59 11.39
C PHE A 2 -0.89 8.93 10.49
N LYS A 3 -1.02 9.45 9.28
CA LYS A 3 -1.74 8.76 8.20
C LYS A 3 -0.93 7.54 7.77
N THR A 4 -1.58 6.40 7.65
CA THR A 4 -0.97 5.15 7.20
C THR A 4 -1.67 4.63 5.95
N PHE A 5 -0.98 3.75 5.22
CA PHE A 5 -1.46 3.23 3.94
C PHE A 5 -1.26 1.72 3.86
N CYS A 6 -2.23 1.04 3.25
CA CYS A 6 -2.12 -0.36 2.93
C CYS A 6 -1.25 -0.53 1.67
N LEU A 7 -0.08 -1.13 1.82
CA LEU A 7 0.89 -1.32 0.73
C LEU A 7 0.76 -2.67 0.03
N LYS A 8 -0.22 -3.51 0.44
CA LYS A 8 -0.42 -4.82 -0.18
C LYS A 8 -1.89 -5.17 -0.18
N SER A 9 -2.49 -5.14 -1.37
CA SER A 9 -3.89 -5.51 -1.57
C SER A 9 -4.13 -6.99 -1.25
N GLY A 10 -5.34 -7.29 -0.76
CA GLY A 10 -5.75 -8.65 -0.44
C GLY A 10 -5.16 -9.19 0.87
N THR A 11 -4.55 -8.34 1.69
CA THR A 11 -4.05 -8.71 3.01
C THR A 11 -4.97 -8.21 4.12
N TYR A 12 -4.81 -8.82 5.31
CA TYR A 12 -5.50 -8.37 6.49
C TYR A 12 -4.89 -7.07 7.01
N PHE A 13 -5.75 -6.14 7.45
CA PHE A 13 -5.28 -4.96 8.15
C PHE A 13 -4.94 -5.30 9.61
N PRO A 14 -4.09 -4.47 10.27
CA PRO A 14 -3.71 -4.70 11.65
C PRO A 14 -4.91 -4.68 12.60
N GLY A 15 -4.99 -5.70 13.44
CA GLY A 15 -5.94 -5.74 14.55
C GLY A 15 -5.48 -4.90 15.75
N LYS A 16 -6.36 -4.74 16.72
CA LYS A 16 -6.06 -3.99 17.96
C LYS A 16 -4.96 -4.63 18.82
N SER A 17 -4.70 -5.93 18.63
CA SER A 17 -3.67 -6.72 19.36
C SER A 17 -2.34 -6.79 18.62
N ASP A 18 -2.29 -6.41 17.35
CA ASP A 18 -1.11 -6.62 16.53
C ASP A 18 -0.04 -5.56 16.78
N GLY A 19 1.22 -5.99 16.85
CA GLY A 19 2.39 -5.15 16.89
C GLY A 19 3.02 -4.96 15.51
N TYR A 20 3.82 -3.91 15.37
CA TYR A 20 4.52 -3.58 14.14
C TYR A 20 5.96 -3.20 14.45
N LEU A 21 6.87 -3.63 13.60
CA LEU A 21 8.25 -3.20 13.58
C LEU A 21 8.51 -2.40 12.30
N PRO A 22 9.30 -1.32 12.37
CA PRO A 22 9.79 -0.64 11.19
C PRO A 22 10.58 -1.60 10.31
N ALA A 23 10.38 -1.50 9.01
CA ALA A 23 11.12 -2.26 8.02
C ALA A 23 11.29 -1.41 6.76
N PRO A 24 12.40 -1.56 6.01
CA PRO A 24 12.55 -0.87 4.74
C PRO A 24 11.49 -1.35 3.75
N LEU A 25 10.96 -0.41 2.97
CA LEU A 25 10.06 -0.73 1.88
C LEU A 25 10.82 -1.55 0.82
N LYS A 26 10.24 -2.66 0.39
CA LYS A 26 10.87 -3.62 -0.54
C LYS A 26 9.96 -3.89 -1.74
N GLY A 27 10.58 -4.30 -2.84
CA GLY A 27 9.87 -4.68 -4.06
C GLY A 27 10.14 -3.73 -5.24
N LYS A 28 9.73 -4.14 -6.44
CA LYS A 28 10.00 -3.41 -7.69
C LYS A 28 9.36 -2.01 -7.73
N LYS A 29 8.33 -1.76 -6.93
CA LYS A 29 7.62 -0.48 -6.87
C LYS A 29 7.94 0.33 -5.60
N ALA A 30 8.91 -0.13 -4.79
CA ALA A 30 9.24 0.49 -3.51
C ALA A 30 9.68 1.96 -3.69
N GLU A 31 10.54 2.24 -4.65
CA GLU A 31 11.03 3.58 -4.94
C GLU A 31 9.90 4.51 -5.39
N LEU A 32 9.05 4.08 -6.32
CA LEU A 32 7.90 4.84 -6.77
C LEU A 32 6.96 5.20 -5.61
N ILE A 33 6.62 4.22 -4.77
CA ILE A 33 5.74 4.43 -3.62
C ILE A 33 6.41 5.37 -2.60
N GLN A 34 7.71 5.24 -2.34
CA GLN A 34 8.45 6.13 -1.45
C GLN A 34 8.44 7.57 -1.97
N ASN A 35 8.63 7.77 -3.27
CA ASN A 35 8.60 9.08 -3.91
C ASN A 35 7.22 9.72 -3.81
N ILE A 36 6.14 8.94 -3.98
CA ILE A 36 4.76 9.40 -3.78
C ILE A 36 4.58 9.90 -2.34
N PHE A 37 5.03 9.16 -1.34
CA PHE A 37 4.91 9.60 0.06
C PHE A 37 5.71 10.86 0.34
N ASN A 38 6.94 10.96 -0.18
CA ASN A 38 7.77 12.15 -0.01
C ASN A 38 7.09 13.40 -0.60
N ARG A 39 6.43 13.28 -1.77
CA ARG A 39 5.67 14.38 -2.37
C ARG A 39 4.35 14.64 -1.62
N TYR A 40 3.69 13.59 -1.13
CA TYR A 40 2.46 13.74 -0.37
C TYR A 40 2.64 14.55 0.94
N ILE A 41 3.83 14.55 1.52
CA ILE A 41 4.15 15.43 2.67
C ILE A 41 3.96 16.90 2.30
N GLN A 42 4.22 17.29 1.05
CA GLN A 42 4.08 18.66 0.53
C GLN A 42 2.70 18.92 -0.09
N HIS A 43 1.89 17.90 -0.30
CA HIS A 43 0.59 17.94 -0.99
C HIS A 43 -0.52 17.36 -0.10
N GLN A 44 -0.64 17.90 1.13
CA GLN A 44 -1.63 17.42 2.11
C GLN A 44 -3.08 17.78 1.74
N GLU A 45 -3.29 18.62 0.74
CA GLU A 45 -4.59 18.92 0.13
C GLU A 45 -5.16 17.72 -0.63
N ILE A 46 -4.33 16.78 -1.07
CA ILE A 46 -4.78 15.56 -1.73
C ILE A 46 -5.38 14.61 -0.68
N ASP A 47 -6.59 14.12 -0.95
CA ASP A 47 -7.27 13.21 -0.03
C ASP A 47 -6.47 11.92 0.15
N GLN A 48 -6.34 11.46 1.41
CA GLN A 48 -5.67 10.20 1.75
C GLN A 48 -6.27 9.01 0.98
N LYS A 49 -7.58 9.01 0.72
CA LYS A 49 -8.24 7.97 -0.05
C LYS A 49 -7.78 7.94 -1.51
N ASP A 50 -7.48 9.10 -2.11
CA ASP A 50 -6.96 9.15 -3.46
C ASP A 50 -5.51 8.65 -3.53
N VAL A 51 -4.67 9.00 -2.56
CA VAL A 51 -3.32 8.42 -2.43
C VAL A 51 -3.39 6.90 -2.26
N GLN A 52 -4.30 6.41 -1.42
CA GLN A 52 -4.49 4.97 -1.21
C GLN A 52 -4.95 4.25 -2.49
N LYS A 53 -5.87 4.83 -3.25
CA LYS A 53 -6.29 4.29 -4.56
C LYS A 53 -5.13 4.23 -5.55
N LEU A 54 -4.29 5.27 -5.59
CA LEU A 54 -3.10 5.30 -6.42
C LEU A 54 -2.13 4.16 -6.06
N ILE A 55 -1.87 3.95 -4.75
CA ILE A 55 -1.01 2.86 -4.27
C ILE A 55 -1.56 1.49 -4.67
N TRP A 56 -2.85 1.22 -4.46
CA TRP A 56 -3.46 -0.04 -4.87
C TRP A 56 -3.39 -0.27 -6.39
N GLY A 57 -3.54 0.77 -7.18
CA GLY A 57 -3.38 0.66 -8.63
C GLY A 57 -1.94 0.39 -9.07
N ILE A 58 -0.95 1.06 -8.45
CA ILE A 58 0.47 0.80 -8.69
C ILE A 58 0.81 -0.66 -8.35
N GLU A 59 0.32 -1.14 -7.22
CA GLU A 59 0.54 -2.51 -6.77
C GLU A 59 -0.12 -3.54 -7.69
N SER A 60 -1.35 -3.26 -8.12
CA SER A 60 -2.08 -4.13 -9.05
C SER A 60 -1.67 -3.98 -10.53
N GLY A 61 -0.67 -3.14 -10.83
CA GLY A 61 -0.15 -2.95 -12.19
C GLY A 61 -1.10 -2.16 -13.11
N MET A 62 -1.92 -1.28 -12.55
CA MET A 62 -2.83 -0.44 -13.32
C MET A 62 -2.06 0.62 -14.10
N LYS A 63 -2.40 0.80 -15.38
CA LYS A 63 -1.90 1.91 -16.20
C LYS A 63 -2.47 3.23 -15.72
N PHE A 64 -1.64 4.27 -15.63
CA PHE A 64 -2.10 5.60 -15.20
C PHE A 64 -3.20 6.15 -16.11
N SER A 65 -3.09 5.95 -17.42
CA SER A 65 -4.07 6.35 -18.42
C SER A 65 -5.45 5.68 -18.28
N LYS A 66 -5.58 4.62 -17.46
CA LYS A 66 -6.86 3.92 -17.24
C LYS A 66 -7.66 4.48 -16.06
N TYR A 67 -7.09 5.35 -15.24
CA TYR A 67 -7.85 6.04 -14.21
C TYR A 67 -8.79 7.08 -14.82
N PRO A 68 -9.93 7.43 -14.17
CA PRO A 68 -10.75 8.56 -14.56
C PRO A 68 -9.94 9.86 -14.61
N ASN A 69 -10.20 10.73 -15.59
CA ASN A 69 -9.43 11.96 -15.81
C ASN A 69 -9.38 12.88 -14.59
N ASP A 70 -10.49 13.02 -13.89
CA ASP A 70 -10.57 13.81 -12.66
C ASP A 70 -9.68 13.26 -11.54
N PHE A 71 -9.57 11.95 -11.43
CA PHE A 71 -8.65 11.30 -10.51
C PHE A 71 -7.18 11.54 -10.92
N GLN A 72 -6.86 11.36 -12.21
CA GLN A 72 -5.50 11.63 -12.73
C GLN A 72 -5.05 13.05 -12.35
N ILE A 73 -5.91 14.06 -12.59
CA ILE A 73 -5.61 15.46 -12.27
C ILE A 73 -5.31 15.65 -10.77
N ARG A 74 -6.12 15.02 -9.89
CA ARG A 74 -5.91 15.17 -8.43
C ARG A 74 -4.61 14.57 -7.93
N VAL A 75 -4.16 13.44 -8.50
CA VAL A 75 -2.96 12.74 -8.02
C VAL A 75 -1.70 13.06 -8.81
N GLN A 76 -1.82 13.77 -9.92
CA GLN A 76 -0.68 14.15 -10.78
C GLN A 76 0.47 14.83 -10.02
N PRO A 77 0.23 15.72 -9.02
CA PRO A 77 1.33 16.34 -8.26
C PRO A 77 2.22 15.33 -7.51
N LEU A 78 1.75 14.10 -7.34
CA LEU A 78 2.48 13.03 -6.65
C LEU A 78 3.39 12.21 -7.59
N LEU A 79 3.37 12.47 -8.90
CA LEU A 79 4.06 11.66 -9.91
C LEU A 79 4.88 12.54 -10.85
N THR A 80 6.04 12.04 -11.28
CA THR A 80 6.78 12.63 -12.41
C THR A 80 6.29 12.05 -13.74
N ALA A 81 6.66 12.69 -14.85
CA ALA A 81 6.35 12.20 -16.19
C ALA A 81 6.97 10.81 -16.45
N GLU A 82 8.19 10.57 -15.97
CA GLU A 82 8.88 9.28 -16.08
C GLU A 82 8.19 8.20 -15.26
N GLU A 83 7.71 8.53 -14.07
CA GLU A 83 6.96 7.59 -13.23
C GLU A 83 5.63 7.23 -13.87
N ILE A 84 4.90 8.21 -14.43
CA ILE A 84 3.67 7.96 -15.21
C ILE A 84 3.97 7.06 -16.41
N ALA A 85 5.02 7.35 -17.19
CA ALA A 85 5.42 6.52 -18.31
C ALA A 85 5.75 5.09 -17.88
N SER A 86 6.38 4.90 -16.72
CA SER A 86 6.67 3.57 -16.17
C SER A 86 5.42 2.78 -15.79
N MET A 87 4.32 3.45 -15.46
CA MET A 87 3.03 2.83 -15.16
C MET A 87 2.26 2.40 -16.42
N GLU A 88 2.61 2.90 -17.60
CA GLU A 88 1.95 2.50 -18.85
C GLU A 88 2.41 1.14 -19.37
N ILE A 89 3.45 0.55 -18.79
CA ILE A 89 3.95 -0.77 -19.17
C ILE A 89 3.01 -1.85 -18.62
N ASP A 90 2.44 -2.64 -19.51
CA ASP A 90 1.51 -3.71 -19.14
C ASP A 90 2.26 -4.97 -18.68
N ILE A 91 2.36 -5.14 -17.37
CA ILE A 91 2.96 -6.34 -16.78
C ILE A 91 2.05 -7.58 -16.98
N TYR A 92 0.74 -7.37 -17.12
CA TYR A 92 -0.22 -8.46 -17.32
C TYR A 92 -0.13 -9.07 -18.71
N ASP A 93 0.14 -8.27 -19.74
CA ASP A 93 0.30 -8.82 -21.10
C ASP A 93 1.51 -9.75 -21.20
N ILE A 94 2.56 -9.47 -20.43
CA ILE A 94 3.74 -10.35 -20.33
C ILE A 94 3.44 -11.63 -19.55
N ALA A 95 2.56 -11.57 -18.55
CA ALA A 95 2.24 -12.70 -17.68
C ALA A 95 1.14 -13.62 -18.24
N LYS A 96 0.33 -13.18 -19.20
CA LYS A 96 -0.81 -13.94 -19.74
C LYS A 96 -0.41 -15.31 -20.31
N GLU A 97 0.74 -15.41 -20.95
CA GLU A 97 1.22 -16.66 -21.54
C GLU A 97 1.59 -17.72 -20.46
N LEU A 98 2.03 -17.26 -19.28
CA LEU A 98 2.44 -18.13 -18.17
C LEU A 98 1.29 -18.44 -17.21
N LEU A 99 0.19 -17.71 -17.29
CA LEU A 99 -0.97 -17.85 -16.39
C LEU A 99 -1.57 -19.26 -16.33
N PRO A 100 -1.73 -20.02 -17.44
CA PRO A 100 -2.28 -21.38 -17.39
C PRO A 100 -1.49 -22.31 -16.48
N LEU A 101 -0.17 -22.13 -16.41
CA LEU A 101 0.77 -22.96 -15.64
C LEU A 101 0.98 -22.43 -14.20
N ALA A 102 0.45 -21.25 -13.86
CA ALA A 102 0.66 -20.65 -12.55
C ALA A 102 -0.09 -21.42 -11.43
N PRO A 103 0.48 -21.49 -10.22
CA PRO A 103 -0.22 -21.99 -9.04
C PRO A 103 -1.54 -21.23 -8.77
N LYS A 104 -2.47 -21.91 -8.08
CA LYS A 104 -3.79 -21.36 -7.78
C LYS A 104 -3.70 -20.02 -7.05
N GLU A 105 -2.80 -19.90 -6.07
CA GLU A 105 -2.57 -18.71 -5.27
C GLU A 105 -2.19 -17.49 -6.14
N VAL A 106 -1.37 -17.72 -7.16
CA VAL A 106 -0.99 -16.67 -8.13
C VAL A 106 -2.18 -16.25 -8.98
N LYS A 107 -2.98 -17.22 -9.44
CA LYS A 107 -4.21 -16.94 -10.21
C LYS A 107 -5.21 -16.12 -9.39
N ASP A 108 -5.40 -16.48 -8.11
CA ASP A 108 -6.31 -15.78 -7.20
C ASP A 108 -5.87 -14.33 -6.96
N ILE A 109 -4.56 -14.07 -6.80
CA ILE A 109 -4.01 -12.72 -6.67
C ILE A 109 -4.22 -11.91 -7.96
N LEU A 110 -3.94 -12.49 -9.12
CA LEU A 110 -4.13 -11.81 -10.41
C LEU A 110 -5.60 -11.49 -10.68
N LYS A 111 -6.51 -12.37 -10.30
CA LYS A 111 -7.95 -12.12 -10.38
C LYS A 111 -8.33 -10.94 -9.48
N LEU A 112 -7.87 -10.92 -8.24
CA LEU A 112 -8.09 -9.80 -7.31
C LEU A 112 -7.57 -8.48 -7.89
N TYR A 113 -6.36 -8.46 -8.45
CA TYR A 113 -5.77 -7.27 -9.07
C TYR A 113 -6.59 -6.79 -10.27
N SER A 114 -7.07 -7.72 -11.09
CA SER A 114 -7.98 -7.38 -12.19
C SER A 114 -9.29 -6.74 -11.71
N GLU A 115 -9.87 -7.28 -10.63
CA GLU A 115 -11.09 -6.71 -10.02
C GLU A 115 -10.85 -5.31 -9.44
N ILE A 116 -9.72 -5.10 -8.77
CA ILE A 116 -9.30 -3.77 -8.26
C ILE A 116 -9.13 -2.79 -9.43
N ASN A 117 -8.43 -3.18 -10.49
CA ASN A 117 -8.21 -2.33 -11.66
C ASN A 117 -9.52 -1.95 -12.36
N ASN A 118 -10.45 -2.88 -12.49
CA ASN A 118 -11.79 -2.61 -13.04
C ASN A 118 -12.56 -1.58 -12.19
N LYS A 119 -12.44 -1.65 -10.87
CA LYS A 119 -13.05 -0.66 -9.97
C LYS A 119 -12.35 0.69 -10.05
N LEU A 120 -11.03 0.72 -10.08
CA LEU A 120 -10.23 1.95 -10.17
C LEU A 120 -10.43 2.69 -11.50
N SER A 121 -10.70 1.99 -12.59
CA SER A 121 -10.97 2.59 -13.91
C SER A 121 -12.39 3.16 -14.04
N SER A 122 -13.29 2.84 -13.12
CA SER A 122 -14.68 3.29 -13.16
C SER A 122 -14.90 4.52 -12.29
N SER A 123 -15.40 5.59 -12.89
CA SER A 123 -15.79 6.81 -12.16
C SER A 123 -16.97 6.60 -11.20
N SER A 124 -17.74 5.53 -11.40
CA SER A 124 -18.89 5.18 -10.56
C SER A 124 -18.52 4.35 -9.33
N SER A 125 -17.29 3.83 -9.24
CA SER A 125 -16.86 3.04 -8.08
C SER A 125 -16.49 3.94 -6.91
N SER A 126 -17.07 3.65 -5.74
CA SER A 126 -16.71 4.33 -4.51
C SER A 126 -15.35 3.83 -3.98
N TYR A 127 -14.76 4.60 -3.07
CA TYR A 127 -13.57 4.14 -2.33
C TYR A 127 -13.86 2.84 -1.58
N GLU A 128 -15.00 2.75 -0.95
CA GLU A 128 -15.44 1.62 -0.13
C GLU A 128 -15.63 0.33 -0.97
N ASP A 129 -15.95 0.46 -2.26
CA ASP A 129 -16.02 -0.69 -3.17
C ASP A 129 -14.64 -1.29 -3.46
N ILE A 130 -13.63 -0.42 -3.59
CA ILE A 130 -12.23 -0.84 -3.81
C ILE A 130 -11.64 -1.37 -2.51
N GLU A 131 -11.90 -0.69 -1.40
CA GLU A 131 -11.43 -1.07 -0.06
C GLU A 131 -11.87 -2.49 0.32
N ARG A 132 -13.12 -2.86 0.05
CA ARG A 132 -13.65 -4.21 0.32
C ARG A 132 -12.91 -5.31 -0.42
N LEU A 133 -12.34 -5.02 -1.57
CA LEU A 133 -11.49 -5.94 -2.32
C LEU A 133 -10.06 -5.94 -1.79
N ALA A 134 -9.52 -4.75 -1.56
CA ALA A 134 -8.11 -4.56 -1.24
C ALA A 134 -7.75 -4.89 0.22
N VAL A 135 -8.69 -4.73 1.16
CA VAL A 135 -8.43 -4.86 2.59
C VAL A 135 -9.31 -5.94 3.20
N LYS A 136 -8.70 -7.03 3.65
CA LYS A 136 -9.41 -8.11 4.34
C LYS A 136 -9.64 -7.75 5.80
N GLN A 137 -10.84 -8.04 6.29
CA GLN A 137 -11.17 -7.95 7.71
C GLN A 137 -11.01 -9.32 8.37
N GLY A 138 -10.67 -9.33 9.66
CA GLY A 138 -10.54 -10.54 10.46
C GLY A 138 -9.12 -10.79 10.95
N THR A 139 -8.88 -11.95 11.52
CA THR A 139 -7.57 -12.34 12.04
C THR A 139 -6.71 -12.89 10.91
N PRO A 140 -5.47 -12.39 10.72
CA PRO A 140 -4.54 -12.95 9.76
C PRO A 140 -4.28 -14.44 10.06
N THR A 141 -4.24 -15.24 9.01
CA THR A 141 -3.76 -16.62 9.15
C THR A 141 -2.26 -16.61 9.36
N THR A 142 -1.78 -17.21 10.42
CA THR A 142 -0.35 -17.44 10.63
C THR A 142 0.14 -18.50 9.64
N GLY A 143 1.20 -18.18 8.91
CA GLY A 143 1.81 -19.05 7.92
C GLY A 143 3.33 -19.17 8.13
N LYS A 144 3.98 -19.94 7.28
CA LYS A 144 5.45 -20.08 7.30
C LYS A 144 6.09 -18.69 7.12
N GLY A 145 6.91 -18.29 8.09
CA GLY A 145 7.56 -16.97 8.12
C GLY A 145 6.76 -15.86 8.81
N SER A 146 5.58 -16.16 9.35
CA SER A 146 4.87 -15.23 10.22
C SER A 146 5.64 -15.04 11.54
N VAL A 147 5.78 -13.79 11.96
CA VAL A 147 6.36 -13.42 13.25
C VAL A 147 5.25 -12.82 14.10
N ASN A 148 5.08 -13.33 15.31
CA ASN A 148 4.19 -12.72 16.28
C ASN A 148 4.91 -11.56 16.93
N ILE A 149 4.39 -10.35 16.73
CA ILE A 149 4.91 -9.12 17.33
C ILE A 149 3.84 -8.60 18.29
N GLU A 150 4.20 -8.50 19.56
CA GLU A 150 3.29 -7.96 20.56
C GLU A 150 3.01 -6.48 20.33
N ARG A 151 1.78 -6.04 20.58
CA ARG A 151 1.41 -4.63 20.49
C ARG A 151 2.28 -3.78 21.41
N GLY A 152 2.80 -2.69 20.87
CA GLY A 152 3.65 -1.76 21.63
C GLY A 152 5.12 -2.19 21.73
N THR A 153 5.54 -3.20 20.97
CA THR A 153 6.96 -3.56 20.87
C THR A 153 7.77 -2.38 20.33
N TRP A 154 8.85 -2.05 21.06
CA TRP A 154 9.82 -1.04 20.65
C TRP A 154 10.84 -1.61 19.67
N ALA A 155 11.13 -0.91 18.61
CA ALA A 155 12.20 -1.21 17.68
C ALA A 155 13.34 -0.20 17.84
N ILE A 156 14.58 -0.70 17.81
CA ILE A 156 15.78 0.15 17.79
C ILE A 156 16.05 0.56 16.34
N MET A 157 16.21 1.86 16.11
CA MET A 157 16.59 2.43 14.83
C MET A 157 18.12 2.59 14.74
N GLU A 158 18.65 2.67 13.51
CA GLU A 158 20.09 2.79 13.27
C GLU A 158 20.75 4.01 13.94
N ASN A 159 19.98 5.07 14.14
CA ASN A 159 20.41 6.29 14.85
C ASN A 159 20.34 6.17 16.38
N GLY A 160 20.03 5.00 16.93
CA GLY A 160 19.93 4.76 18.38
C GLY A 160 18.62 5.22 19.01
N THR A 161 17.67 5.74 18.25
CA THR A 161 16.31 6.02 18.75
C THR A 161 15.48 4.74 18.80
N TYR A 162 14.41 4.77 19.61
CA TYR A 162 13.43 3.70 19.68
C TYR A 162 12.11 4.19 19.09
N LEU A 163 11.52 3.38 18.22
CA LEU A 163 10.21 3.62 17.67
C LEU A 163 9.24 2.52 18.06
N ARG A 164 7.99 2.87 18.34
CA ARG A 164 6.89 1.91 18.35
C ARG A 164 5.70 2.45 17.59
N CYS A 165 5.04 1.55 16.87
CA CYS A 165 3.86 1.85 16.10
C CYS A 165 2.64 1.18 16.72
N LEU A 166 1.61 1.98 16.98
CA LEU A 166 0.33 1.55 17.56
C LEU A 166 -0.77 1.81 16.52
N PRO A 167 -1.05 0.86 15.62
CA PRO A 167 -2.09 1.03 14.62
C PRO A 167 -3.47 1.11 15.28
N HIS A 168 -4.29 2.05 14.83
CA HIS A 168 -5.73 2.10 15.13
C HIS A 168 -6.52 1.42 14.02
N THR A 169 -6.19 1.74 12.80
CA THR A 169 -6.71 1.15 11.56
C THR A 169 -5.57 1.07 10.55
N TYR A 170 -5.82 0.59 9.36
CA TYR A 170 -4.81 0.67 8.29
C TYR A 170 -4.62 2.10 7.73
N ARG A 171 -5.45 3.07 8.15
CA ARG A 171 -5.40 4.47 7.69
C ARG A 171 -4.68 5.40 8.67
N ASN A 172 -4.56 5.01 9.91
CA ASN A 172 -3.92 5.82 10.95
C ASN A 172 -3.25 4.97 12.03
N ALA A 173 -2.18 5.51 12.57
CA ALA A 173 -1.44 4.95 13.67
C ALA A 173 -0.88 6.05 14.57
N ILE A 174 -0.67 5.73 15.84
CA ILE A 174 0.22 6.50 16.71
C ILE A 174 1.61 5.93 16.53
N VAL A 175 2.59 6.81 16.28
CA VAL A 175 4.01 6.47 16.31
C VAL A 175 4.61 7.23 17.48
N GLU A 176 5.30 6.52 18.36
CA GLU A 176 6.02 7.07 19.48
C GLU A 176 7.51 6.90 19.25
N GLU A 177 8.27 7.94 19.56
CA GLU A 177 9.71 7.96 19.46
C GLU A 177 10.30 8.25 20.86
N TYR A 178 11.34 7.50 21.21
CA TYR A 178 12.14 7.74 22.40
C TYR A 178 13.61 7.82 22.01
N THR A 179 14.24 8.94 22.35
CA THR A 179 15.68 9.14 22.18
C THR A 179 16.32 9.09 23.57
N PRO A 180 17.20 8.11 23.86
CA PRO A 180 17.92 8.08 25.12
C PRO A 180 18.77 9.35 25.29
N VAL A 181 18.62 10.01 26.43
CA VAL A 181 19.51 11.11 26.79
C VAL A 181 20.80 10.48 27.26
N ASN A 182 21.91 10.75 26.56
CA ASN A 182 23.22 10.37 27.07
C ASN A 182 23.47 11.17 28.35
N VAL A 183 23.51 10.47 29.48
CA VAL A 183 23.87 11.01 30.79
C VAL A 183 25.38 10.99 30.92
#